data_723ed6645bb21769c2be616436bf2662
#
_entry.id   723ed6645bb21769c2be616436bf2662
#
_cell.length_a   1.000
_cell.length_b   1.000
_cell.length_c   1.000
_cell.angle_alpha   90.00
_cell.angle_beta   90.00
_cell.angle_gamma   90.00
#
_symmetry.space_group_name_H-M   'P 1'
#
loop_
_entity.id
_entity.type
_entity.pdbx_description
1 polymer ?
#
loop_
_entity_poly.entity_id
_entity_poly.type
_entity_poly.pdbx_seq_one_letter_code
_entity_poly.pdbx_strand_id
1 'polypeptide(L)'
;MKVGDLGLIGLGVMGANLALNFERNGYVVAVYNRKEGEGQDVVSRFMEENGKNKNFIPAATIGELVDKVSRPRKIVLMVTAGDPVDELVDQLLPHLSLGDIVIDGGNSDFRDTDRRVRFMESRGIWFVGCGISGGAEGALNGPSIMPGGSVEAWPFIKDMLQSIAAKLEDGSPCCRWIGPGGSGHFVKMVHNGIEYGDMQLIAEMYAILKQALGLGNDEISRLFELWNHGDLNSYLIEITASILRYKEKSGEYLVDKIRDVARQKGTGRWCVEVALNEGEPLTLITEAVYARMLSALPEIRREAASCYPDDITEKWHDTGFSVDMARDALYVSKMISYAQGFSLLQRASSHYGWHLDLSLIHLYRV
;
A
#
# COMPACT_ATOMS: atom_id res chain seq x y z
N MET A 1 -8.42 1.12 -35.85
CA MET A 1 -7.43 1.45 -34.81
C MET A 1 -7.63 0.50 -33.65
N LYS A 2 -6.55 0.08 -32.99
CA LYS A 2 -6.68 -0.75 -31.77
C LYS A 2 -7.28 0.11 -30.67
N VAL A 3 -8.32 -0.39 -29.98
CA VAL A 3 -9.00 0.30 -28.90
C VAL A 3 -8.58 -0.34 -27.59
N GLY A 4 -8.27 0.47 -26.58
CA GLY A 4 -7.88 0.02 -25.24
C GLY A 4 -9.07 -0.44 -24.42
N ASP A 5 -8.87 -1.44 -23.57
CA ASP A 5 -9.85 -1.89 -22.59
C ASP A 5 -9.90 -0.94 -21.39
N LEU A 6 -8.77 -0.29 -21.10
CA LEU A 6 -8.64 0.72 -20.06
C LEU A 6 -7.56 1.75 -20.43
N GLY A 7 -7.63 2.93 -19.80
CA GLY A 7 -6.59 3.94 -19.78
C GLY A 7 -5.88 3.95 -18.42
N LEU A 8 -4.57 4.15 -18.43
CA LEU A 8 -3.78 4.31 -17.19
C LEU A 8 -2.97 5.61 -17.27
N ILE A 9 -3.15 6.46 -16.27
CA ILE A 9 -2.48 7.75 -16.13
C ILE A 9 -1.52 7.71 -14.96
N GLY A 10 -0.25 8.01 -15.23
CA GLY A 10 0.83 7.99 -14.23
C GLY A 10 1.67 6.72 -14.32
N LEU A 11 2.83 6.84 -15.00
CA LEU A 11 3.78 5.75 -15.23
C LEU A 11 4.98 5.82 -14.27
N GLY A 12 4.74 6.21 -13.01
CA GLY A 12 5.69 5.98 -11.93
C GLY A 12 5.86 4.48 -11.64
N VAL A 13 6.68 4.13 -10.66
CA VAL A 13 7.00 2.72 -10.34
C VAL A 13 5.75 1.85 -10.20
N MET A 14 4.75 2.31 -9.45
CA MET A 14 3.51 1.55 -9.24
C MET A 14 2.66 1.47 -10.51
N GLY A 15 2.46 2.60 -11.20
CA GLY A 15 1.63 2.66 -12.39
C GLY A 15 2.21 1.87 -13.57
N ALA A 16 3.52 1.92 -13.78
CA ALA A 16 4.19 1.13 -14.81
C ALA A 16 4.02 -0.38 -14.56
N ASN A 17 4.23 -0.83 -13.31
CA ASN A 17 4.06 -2.24 -12.96
C ASN A 17 2.60 -2.68 -13.04
N LEU A 18 1.65 -1.83 -12.68
CA LEU A 18 0.23 -2.13 -12.80
C LEU A 18 -0.19 -2.23 -14.28
N ALA A 19 0.31 -1.34 -15.15
CA ALA A 19 0.09 -1.41 -16.60
C ALA A 19 0.60 -2.73 -17.19
N LEU A 20 1.79 -3.17 -16.77
CA LEU A 20 2.38 -4.46 -17.16
C LEU A 20 1.54 -5.64 -16.66
N ASN A 21 1.00 -5.56 -15.44
CA ASN A 21 0.14 -6.60 -14.88
C ASN A 21 -1.18 -6.69 -15.66
N PHE A 22 -1.85 -5.58 -15.97
CA PHE A 22 -3.04 -5.57 -16.82
C PHE A 22 -2.75 -6.19 -18.19
N GLU A 23 -1.68 -5.76 -18.85
CA GLU A 23 -1.31 -6.27 -20.18
C GLU A 23 -1.03 -7.77 -20.14
N ARG A 24 -0.31 -8.25 -19.15
CA ARG A 24 -0.01 -9.69 -18.97
C ARG A 24 -1.27 -10.52 -18.74
N ASN A 25 -2.32 -9.94 -18.20
CA ASN A 25 -3.63 -10.55 -18.03
C ASN A 25 -4.56 -10.36 -19.24
N GLY A 26 -4.02 -9.92 -20.39
CA GLY A 26 -4.71 -9.91 -21.67
C GLY A 26 -5.39 -8.59 -22.04
N TYR A 27 -5.28 -7.55 -21.22
CA TYR A 27 -5.89 -6.24 -21.49
C TYR A 27 -5.04 -5.40 -22.42
N VAL A 28 -5.70 -4.61 -23.26
CA VAL A 28 -5.10 -3.55 -24.06
C VAL A 28 -5.10 -2.26 -23.25
N VAL A 29 -3.92 -1.74 -22.89
CA VAL A 29 -3.79 -0.59 -21.99
C VAL A 29 -3.36 0.66 -22.75
N ALA A 30 -4.20 1.69 -22.76
CA ALA A 30 -3.79 3.02 -23.19
C ALA A 30 -3.04 3.71 -22.05
N VAL A 31 -1.87 4.27 -22.33
CA VAL A 31 -0.98 4.84 -21.31
C VAL A 31 -0.68 6.30 -21.55
N TYR A 32 -0.71 7.09 -20.49
CA TYR A 32 -0.35 8.50 -20.51
C TYR A 32 0.39 8.90 -19.24
N ASN A 33 1.35 9.81 -19.38
CA ASN A 33 1.98 10.52 -18.28
C ASN A 33 2.14 11.99 -18.63
N ARG A 34 1.96 12.89 -17.67
CA ARG A 34 2.27 14.31 -17.89
C ARG A 34 3.75 14.47 -18.18
N LYS A 35 4.09 15.43 -19.03
CA LYS A 35 5.49 15.77 -19.28
C LYS A 35 6.10 16.45 -18.07
N GLU A 36 7.27 15.99 -17.65
CA GLU A 36 8.03 16.56 -16.56
C GLU A 36 9.31 17.22 -17.11
N GLY A 37 9.27 18.55 -17.28
CA GLY A 37 10.42 19.34 -17.73
C GLY A 37 10.86 19.06 -19.19
N GLU A 38 12.14 19.37 -19.49
CA GLU A 38 12.78 19.16 -20.82
C GLU A 38 13.35 17.73 -20.99
N GLY A 39 13.09 16.81 -20.05
CA GLY A 39 13.61 15.44 -20.07
C GLY A 39 12.90 14.53 -21.09
N GLN A 40 13.41 13.30 -21.21
CA GLN A 40 12.81 12.27 -22.05
C GLN A 40 11.36 12.00 -21.62
N ASP A 41 10.45 11.94 -22.60
CA ASP A 41 9.04 11.64 -22.38
C ASP A 41 8.89 10.27 -21.69
N VAL A 42 8.28 10.26 -20.50
CA VAL A 42 8.09 9.04 -19.69
C VAL A 42 7.33 7.96 -20.47
N VAL A 43 6.34 8.36 -21.29
CA VAL A 43 5.58 7.43 -22.13
C VAL A 43 6.49 6.81 -23.20
N SER A 44 7.31 7.61 -23.86
CA SER A 44 8.26 7.10 -24.88
C SER A 44 9.24 6.11 -24.26
N ARG A 45 9.84 6.44 -23.11
CA ARG A 45 10.74 5.53 -22.37
C ARG A 45 10.03 4.23 -22.00
N PHE A 46 8.83 4.32 -21.43
CA PHE A 46 8.04 3.14 -21.08
C PHE A 46 7.77 2.25 -22.29
N MET A 47 7.45 2.85 -23.42
CA MET A 47 7.21 2.10 -24.68
C MET A 47 8.48 1.47 -25.25
N GLU A 48 9.63 2.15 -25.17
CA GLU A 48 10.93 1.59 -25.58
C GLU A 48 11.31 0.37 -24.73
N GLU A 49 11.14 0.47 -23.40
CA GLU A 49 11.52 -0.58 -22.46
C GLU A 49 10.52 -1.76 -22.46
N ASN A 50 9.23 -1.47 -22.62
CA ASN A 50 8.15 -2.42 -22.33
C ASN A 50 7.16 -2.65 -23.47
N GLY A 51 7.15 -1.83 -24.52
CA GLY A 51 6.10 -1.84 -25.55
C GLY A 51 6.27 -2.90 -26.63
N LYS A 52 7.46 -3.50 -26.79
CA LYS A 52 7.73 -4.44 -27.87
C LYS A 52 6.88 -5.71 -27.73
N ASN A 53 6.06 -5.99 -28.76
CA ASN A 53 5.16 -7.14 -28.82
C ASN A 53 4.11 -7.18 -27.69
N LYS A 54 3.76 -6.01 -27.12
CA LYS A 54 2.77 -5.88 -26.07
C LYS A 54 1.57 -5.03 -26.46
N ASN A 55 0.50 -5.12 -25.69
CA ASN A 55 -0.79 -4.51 -25.98
C ASN A 55 -0.92 -3.11 -25.34
N PHE A 56 0.11 -2.26 -25.51
CA PHE A 56 0.06 -0.86 -25.07
C PHE A 56 -0.30 0.08 -26.23
N ILE A 57 -1.00 1.17 -25.89
CA ILE A 57 -1.35 2.26 -26.79
C ILE A 57 -0.87 3.58 -26.13
N PRO A 58 0.25 4.18 -26.60
CA PRO A 58 0.71 5.45 -26.07
C PRO A 58 -0.25 6.59 -26.43
N ALA A 59 -0.43 7.54 -25.53
CA ALA A 59 -1.18 8.77 -25.75
C ALA A 59 -0.32 9.99 -25.39
N ALA A 60 -0.39 11.04 -26.20
CA ALA A 60 0.34 12.28 -25.98
C ALA A 60 -0.44 13.31 -25.16
N THR A 61 -1.77 13.16 -25.08
CA THR A 61 -2.67 14.04 -24.33
C THR A 61 -3.75 13.22 -23.60
N ILE A 62 -4.38 13.82 -22.59
CA ILE A 62 -5.52 13.23 -21.88
C ILE A 62 -6.70 12.95 -22.81
N GLY A 63 -7.04 13.88 -23.71
CA GLY A 63 -8.10 13.69 -24.70
C GLY A 63 -7.80 12.49 -25.60
N GLU A 64 -6.57 12.40 -26.12
CA GLU A 64 -6.13 11.26 -26.92
C GLU A 64 -6.20 9.94 -26.15
N LEU A 65 -5.83 9.91 -24.86
CA LEU A 65 -5.97 8.72 -24.02
C LEU A 65 -7.44 8.29 -23.97
N VAL A 66 -8.33 9.21 -23.64
CA VAL A 66 -9.77 8.93 -23.47
C VAL A 66 -10.39 8.42 -24.77
N ASP A 67 -10.01 9.02 -25.93
CA ASP A 67 -10.49 8.59 -27.24
C ASP A 67 -10.01 7.19 -27.66
N LYS A 68 -8.91 6.73 -27.09
CA LYS A 68 -8.34 5.39 -27.34
C LYS A 68 -8.92 4.29 -26.43
N VAL A 69 -9.86 4.60 -25.53
CA VAL A 69 -10.46 3.62 -24.60
C VAL A 69 -11.91 3.34 -24.98
N SER A 70 -12.28 2.06 -24.95
CA SER A 70 -13.66 1.59 -25.23
C SER A 70 -14.65 2.01 -24.14
N ARG A 71 -15.91 2.29 -24.54
CA ARG A 71 -17.00 2.64 -23.60
C ARG A 71 -17.64 1.39 -22.98
N PRO A 72 -18.07 1.49 -21.70
CA PRO A 72 -17.79 2.56 -20.76
C PRO A 72 -16.29 2.63 -20.49
N ARG A 73 -15.74 3.85 -20.59
CA ARG A 73 -14.31 4.04 -20.41
C ARG A 73 -13.91 3.77 -18.97
N LYS A 74 -12.76 3.14 -18.78
CA LYS A 74 -12.18 2.83 -17.47
C LYS A 74 -10.83 3.53 -17.41
N ILE A 75 -10.70 4.58 -16.62
CA ILE A 75 -9.46 5.38 -16.52
C ILE A 75 -8.88 5.20 -15.11
N VAL A 76 -7.72 4.57 -15.03
CA VAL A 76 -6.99 4.32 -13.77
C VAL A 76 -5.98 5.44 -13.56
N LEU A 77 -6.06 6.09 -12.39
CA LEU A 77 -5.16 7.16 -11.96
C LEU A 77 -4.13 6.59 -10.98
N MET A 78 -2.84 6.70 -11.32
CA MET A 78 -1.71 6.32 -10.49
C MET A 78 -0.81 7.54 -10.22
N VAL A 79 -1.41 8.58 -9.66
CA VAL A 79 -0.77 9.87 -9.39
C VAL A 79 -0.66 10.16 -7.89
N THR A 80 0.07 11.20 -7.52
CA THR A 80 0.16 11.65 -6.13
C THR A 80 -1.21 12.06 -5.61
N ALA A 81 -1.55 11.63 -4.40
CA ALA A 81 -2.80 11.99 -3.73
C ALA A 81 -2.92 13.49 -3.45
N GLY A 82 -4.15 13.96 -3.25
CA GLY A 82 -4.47 15.37 -3.01
C GLY A 82 -4.81 16.12 -4.29
N ASP A 83 -4.41 17.40 -4.35
CA ASP A 83 -4.71 18.31 -5.46
C ASP A 83 -4.41 17.76 -6.86
N PRO A 84 -3.31 17.00 -7.09
CA PRO A 84 -3.05 16.42 -8.41
C PRO A 84 -4.17 15.50 -8.93
N VAL A 85 -4.92 14.84 -8.05
CA VAL A 85 -6.08 14.02 -8.46
C VAL A 85 -7.23 14.91 -8.90
N ASP A 86 -7.50 16.00 -8.18
CA ASP A 86 -8.56 16.97 -8.53
C ASP A 86 -8.24 17.67 -9.86
N GLU A 87 -7.01 18.14 -10.04
CA GLU A 87 -6.54 18.73 -11.30
C GLU A 87 -6.70 17.77 -12.50
N LEU A 88 -6.43 16.48 -12.28
CA LEU A 88 -6.56 15.47 -13.32
C LEU A 88 -8.02 15.14 -13.62
N VAL A 89 -8.87 15.09 -12.60
CA VAL A 89 -10.33 14.94 -12.77
C VAL A 89 -10.90 16.10 -13.61
N ASP A 90 -10.51 17.35 -13.32
CA ASP A 90 -10.95 18.51 -14.08
C ASP A 90 -10.52 18.47 -15.55
N GLN A 91 -9.30 17.96 -15.83
CA GLN A 91 -8.81 17.77 -17.19
C GLN A 91 -9.51 16.62 -17.93
N LEU A 92 -9.94 15.59 -17.22
CA LEU A 92 -10.66 14.44 -17.79
C LEU A 92 -12.12 14.76 -18.13
N LEU A 93 -12.80 15.54 -17.29
CA LEU A 93 -14.24 15.82 -17.39
C LEU A 93 -14.71 16.23 -18.79
N PRO A 94 -14.03 17.12 -19.54
CA PRO A 94 -14.47 17.51 -20.89
C PRO A 94 -14.47 16.37 -21.93
N HIS A 95 -13.76 15.29 -21.64
CA HIS A 95 -13.59 14.15 -22.55
C HIS A 95 -14.43 12.93 -22.16
N LEU A 96 -14.95 12.90 -20.93
CA LEU A 96 -15.74 11.80 -20.40
C LEU A 96 -17.20 11.87 -20.82
N SER A 97 -17.90 10.76 -20.80
CA SER A 97 -19.32 10.63 -21.10
C SER A 97 -20.05 9.92 -19.97
N LEU A 98 -21.39 10.03 -19.94
CA LEU A 98 -22.22 9.33 -18.95
C LEU A 98 -21.88 7.84 -18.89
N GLY A 99 -21.69 7.30 -17.69
CA GLY A 99 -21.36 5.91 -17.44
C GLY A 99 -19.87 5.57 -17.57
N ASP A 100 -18.99 6.54 -17.94
CA ASP A 100 -17.54 6.34 -17.86
C ASP A 100 -17.08 6.26 -16.40
N ILE A 101 -15.96 5.59 -16.15
CA ILE A 101 -15.46 5.23 -14.83
C ILE A 101 -14.04 5.79 -14.64
N VAL A 102 -13.84 6.52 -13.54
CA VAL A 102 -12.51 6.96 -13.09
C VAL A 102 -12.16 6.17 -11.82
N ILE A 103 -10.99 5.55 -11.80
CA ILE A 103 -10.49 4.72 -10.72
C ILE A 103 -9.24 5.38 -10.14
N ASP A 104 -9.32 5.95 -8.95
CA ASP A 104 -8.18 6.49 -8.23
C ASP A 104 -7.45 5.35 -7.48
N GLY A 105 -6.34 4.90 -8.03
CA GLY A 105 -5.48 3.85 -7.45
C GLY A 105 -4.36 4.40 -6.54
N GLY A 106 -4.35 5.70 -6.25
CA GLY A 106 -3.43 6.34 -5.33
C GLY A 106 -3.72 6.03 -3.86
N ASN A 107 -2.91 6.60 -2.97
CA ASN A 107 -3.18 6.57 -1.52
C ASN A 107 -3.90 7.86 -1.10
N SER A 108 -5.07 8.11 -1.67
CA SER A 108 -5.88 9.31 -1.39
C SER A 108 -6.53 9.25 -0.01
N ASP A 109 -6.75 10.44 0.58
CA ASP A 109 -7.58 10.55 1.77
C ASP A 109 -9.02 10.14 1.42
N PHE A 110 -9.61 9.30 2.25
CA PHE A 110 -10.97 8.78 2.02
C PHE A 110 -12.04 9.88 1.98
N ARG A 111 -11.83 10.99 2.69
CA ARG A 111 -12.72 12.16 2.71
C ARG A 111 -12.73 12.88 1.37
N ASP A 112 -11.56 13.03 0.76
CA ASP A 112 -11.43 13.55 -0.60
C ASP A 112 -12.08 12.62 -1.62
N THR A 113 -11.90 11.32 -1.45
CA THR A 113 -12.53 10.31 -2.31
C THR A 113 -14.05 10.40 -2.22
N ASP A 114 -14.61 10.51 -1.03
CA ASP A 114 -16.05 10.65 -0.81
C ASP A 114 -16.61 11.93 -1.48
N ARG A 115 -15.86 13.04 -1.39
CA ARG A 115 -16.16 14.28 -2.09
C ARG A 115 -16.15 14.10 -3.61
N ARG A 116 -15.12 13.42 -4.15
CA ARG A 116 -14.94 13.15 -5.59
C ARG A 116 -16.03 12.21 -6.12
N VAL A 117 -16.42 11.19 -5.36
CA VAL A 117 -17.55 10.31 -5.72
C VAL A 117 -18.81 11.13 -5.94
N ARG A 118 -19.23 11.93 -4.96
CA ARG A 118 -20.44 12.78 -5.08
C ARG A 118 -20.34 13.76 -6.25
N PHE A 119 -19.18 14.37 -6.44
CA PHE A 119 -18.94 15.33 -7.52
C PHE A 119 -19.07 14.68 -8.91
N MET A 120 -18.50 13.49 -9.11
CA MET A 120 -18.52 12.79 -10.38
C MET A 120 -19.89 12.17 -10.68
N GLU A 121 -20.55 11.59 -9.67
CA GLU A 121 -21.92 11.06 -9.79
C GLU A 121 -22.92 12.15 -10.19
N SER A 122 -22.78 13.36 -9.67
CA SER A 122 -23.64 14.49 -10.08
C SER A 122 -23.52 14.84 -11.58
N ARG A 123 -22.51 14.29 -12.27
CA ARG A 123 -22.26 14.44 -13.71
C ARG A 123 -22.51 13.15 -14.49
N GLY A 124 -23.03 12.11 -13.83
CA GLY A 124 -23.28 10.82 -14.43
C GLY A 124 -22.01 10.01 -14.77
N ILE A 125 -20.89 10.34 -14.12
CA ILE A 125 -19.62 9.63 -14.22
C ILE A 125 -19.36 8.91 -12.90
N TRP A 126 -18.92 7.68 -12.94
CA TRP A 126 -18.64 6.90 -11.74
C TRP A 126 -17.19 7.07 -11.28
N PHE A 127 -17.02 7.24 -9.97
CA PHE A 127 -15.70 7.36 -9.35
C PHE A 127 -15.47 6.26 -8.32
N VAL A 128 -14.32 5.62 -8.40
CA VAL A 128 -13.93 4.52 -7.50
C VAL A 128 -12.60 4.86 -6.85
N GLY A 129 -12.59 4.98 -5.53
CA GLY A 129 -11.37 5.01 -4.74
C GLY A 129 -10.87 3.57 -4.53
N CYS A 130 -9.70 3.28 -5.04
CA CYS A 130 -9.20 1.92 -5.11
C CYS A 130 -7.85 1.80 -4.37
N GLY A 131 -7.87 1.35 -3.12
CA GLY A 131 -6.64 1.05 -2.39
C GLY A 131 -5.88 -0.11 -3.06
N ILE A 132 -4.60 0.11 -3.36
CA ILE A 132 -3.73 -0.90 -3.97
C ILE A 132 -2.54 -1.16 -3.06
N SER A 133 -2.31 -2.42 -2.67
CA SER A 133 -1.24 -2.82 -1.75
C SER A 133 -0.35 -3.90 -2.36
N GLY A 134 0.95 -3.87 -1.98
CA GLY A 134 1.95 -4.85 -2.40
C GLY A 134 3.25 -4.26 -2.94
N GLY A 135 3.39 -2.92 -2.92
CA GLY A 135 4.57 -2.24 -3.45
C GLY A 135 4.77 -2.48 -4.96
N ALA A 136 5.97 -2.21 -5.44
CA ALA A 136 6.33 -2.36 -6.85
C ALA A 136 6.15 -3.80 -7.35
N GLU A 137 6.62 -4.77 -6.56
CA GLU A 137 6.52 -6.19 -6.88
C GLU A 137 5.07 -6.67 -6.89
N GLY A 138 4.29 -6.29 -5.86
CA GLY A 138 2.87 -6.64 -5.80
C GLY A 138 2.08 -6.04 -6.94
N ALA A 139 2.33 -4.78 -7.33
CA ALA A 139 1.68 -4.16 -8.48
C ALA A 139 1.90 -4.97 -9.76
N LEU A 140 3.09 -5.55 -9.93
CA LEU A 140 3.42 -6.39 -11.08
C LEU A 140 2.85 -7.81 -10.97
N ASN A 141 2.94 -8.44 -9.81
CA ASN A 141 2.72 -9.88 -9.63
C ASN A 141 1.42 -10.27 -8.92
N GLY A 142 0.64 -9.30 -8.47
CA GLY A 142 -0.64 -9.49 -7.81
C GLY A 142 -0.75 -8.62 -6.56
N PRO A 143 -1.38 -7.45 -6.67
CA PRO A 143 -1.67 -6.60 -5.50
C PRO A 143 -2.92 -7.07 -4.76
N SER A 144 -3.03 -6.69 -3.49
CA SER A 144 -4.33 -6.64 -2.82
C SER A 144 -5.05 -5.37 -3.23
N ILE A 145 -6.33 -5.47 -3.63
CA ILE A 145 -7.09 -4.37 -4.24
C ILE A 145 -8.38 -4.13 -3.46
N MET A 146 -8.61 -2.89 -3.06
CA MET A 146 -9.70 -2.47 -2.17
C MET A 146 -10.57 -1.40 -2.85
N PRO A 147 -11.44 -1.78 -3.81
CA PRO A 147 -12.29 -0.82 -4.53
C PRO A 147 -13.52 -0.42 -3.71
N GLY A 148 -13.81 0.89 -3.67
CA GLY A 148 -15.02 1.46 -3.07
C GLY A 148 -15.38 2.77 -3.76
N GLY A 149 -16.65 3.17 -3.73
CA GLY A 149 -17.10 4.39 -4.41
C GLY A 149 -18.49 4.25 -5.02
N SER A 150 -18.64 4.61 -6.29
CA SER A 150 -19.88 4.43 -7.06
C SER A 150 -20.14 2.95 -7.33
N VAL A 151 -21.15 2.38 -6.70
CA VAL A 151 -21.42 0.92 -6.76
C VAL A 151 -21.77 0.45 -8.17
N GLU A 152 -22.35 1.33 -8.99
CA GLU A 152 -22.70 1.08 -10.39
C GLU A 152 -21.48 0.79 -11.27
N ALA A 153 -20.29 1.23 -10.86
CA ALA A 153 -19.03 0.93 -11.56
C ALA A 153 -18.61 -0.54 -11.41
N TRP A 154 -18.95 -1.17 -10.28
CA TRP A 154 -18.41 -2.47 -9.92
C TRP A 154 -18.62 -3.58 -10.98
N PRO A 155 -19.79 -3.76 -11.57
CA PRO A 155 -20.01 -4.79 -12.61
C PRO A 155 -19.08 -4.66 -13.83
N PHE A 156 -18.60 -3.44 -14.12
CA PHE A 156 -17.75 -3.14 -15.28
C PHE A 156 -16.25 -3.27 -15.01
N ILE A 157 -15.83 -3.19 -13.74
CA ILE A 157 -14.41 -3.22 -13.35
C ILE A 157 -14.02 -4.46 -12.56
N LYS A 158 -14.99 -5.23 -12.05
CA LYS A 158 -14.78 -6.40 -11.21
C LYS A 158 -13.79 -7.39 -11.81
N ASP A 159 -14.09 -7.91 -12.98
CA ASP A 159 -13.30 -8.98 -13.60
C ASP A 159 -11.89 -8.48 -13.94
N MET A 160 -11.78 -7.22 -14.37
CA MET A 160 -10.52 -6.55 -14.67
C MET A 160 -9.64 -6.42 -13.41
N LEU A 161 -10.18 -5.93 -12.30
CA LEU A 161 -9.43 -5.79 -11.06
C LEU A 161 -9.10 -7.14 -10.42
N GLN A 162 -10.05 -8.08 -10.45
CA GLN A 162 -9.84 -9.41 -9.92
C GLN A 162 -8.82 -10.23 -10.70
N SER A 163 -8.69 -10.02 -12.01
CA SER A 163 -7.70 -10.75 -12.83
C SER A 163 -6.27 -10.45 -12.42
N ILE A 164 -5.96 -9.20 -12.08
CA ILE A 164 -4.62 -8.72 -11.72
C ILE A 164 -4.30 -8.84 -10.22
N ALA A 165 -5.30 -9.11 -9.38
CA ALA A 165 -5.13 -9.22 -7.94
C ALA A 165 -4.36 -10.50 -7.54
N ALA A 166 -3.68 -10.44 -6.38
CA ALA A 166 -3.16 -11.63 -5.72
C ALA A 166 -4.26 -12.67 -5.53
N LYS A 167 -3.88 -13.94 -5.50
CA LYS A 167 -4.80 -15.05 -5.26
C LYS A 167 -4.48 -15.67 -3.90
N LEU A 168 -5.53 -16.02 -3.17
CA LEU A 168 -5.43 -16.85 -1.97
C LEU A 168 -5.15 -18.31 -2.38
N GLU A 169 -4.89 -19.18 -1.41
CA GLU A 169 -4.62 -20.61 -1.65
C GLU A 169 -5.78 -21.33 -2.34
N ASP A 170 -7.02 -20.90 -2.08
CA ASP A 170 -8.23 -21.42 -2.73
C ASP A 170 -8.48 -20.83 -4.14
N GLY A 171 -7.57 -19.98 -4.65
CA GLY A 171 -7.65 -19.31 -5.93
C GLY A 171 -8.54 -18.05 -5.93
N SER A 172 -9.18 -17.70 -4.83
CA SER A 172 -9.98 -16.48 -4.75
C SER A 172 -9.12 -15.22 -4.83
N PRO A 173 -9.59 -14.16 -5.55
CA PRO A 173 -8.79 -12.94 -5.69
C PRO A 173 -8.85 -12.08 -4.43
N CYS A 174 -7.70 -11.52 -4.03
CA CYS A 174 -7.62 -10.48 -3.00
C CYS A 174 -8.16 -9.13 -3.51
N CYS A 175 -9.36 -9.17 -4.06
CA CYS A 175 -10.08 -8.03 -4.61
C CYS A 175 -11.60 -8.27 -4.50
N ARG A 176 -12.26 -7.51 -3.64
CA ARG A 176 -13.72 -7.48 -3.51
C ARG A 176 -14.20 -6.05 -3.36
N TRP A 177 -15.45 -5.80 -3.73
CA TRP A 177 -16.08 -4.51 -3.44
C TRP A 177 -16.12 -4.27 -1.94
N ILE A 178 -15.61 -3.10 -1.51
CA ILE A 178 -15.54 -2.74 -0.09
C ILE A 178 -16.84 -2.09 0.35
N GLY A 179 -17.28 -1.03 -0.34
CA GLY A 179 -18.46 -0.28 0.04
C GLY A 179 -18.56 1.05 -0.73
N PRO A 180 -19.56 1.90 -0.42
CA PRO A 180 -19.76 3.17 -1.10
C PRO A 180 -18.75 4.23 -0.64
N GLY A 181 -18.70 5.35 -1.38
CA GLY A 181 -17.94 6.53 -1.03
C GLY A 181 -16.44 6.30 -0.87
N GLY A 182 -15.86 6.83 0.20
CA GLY A 182 -14.43 6.72 0.50
C GLY A 182 -13.98 5.39 1.10
N SER A 183 -14.86 4.39 1.22
CA SER A 183 -14.61 3.14 1.96
C SER A 183 -13.37 2.36 1.49
N GLY A 184 -13.09 2.29 0.18
CA GLY A 184 -11.94 1.60 -0.37
C GLY A 184 -10.61 2.21 0.12
N HIS A 185 -10.48 3.51 0.04
CA HIS A 185 -9.30 4.23 0.55
C HIS A 185 -9.22 4.20 2.08
N PHE A 186 -10.35 4.18 2.78
CA PHE A 186 -10.38 4.03 4.23
C PHE A 186 -9.79 2.68 4.66
N VAL A 187 -10.24 1.58 4.05
CA VAL A 187 -9.69 0.24 4.34
C VAL A 187 -8.20 0.20 4.03
N LYS A 188 -7.76 0.82 2.92
CA LYS A 188 -6.32 0.92 2.60
C LYS A 188 -5.54 1.75 3.61
N MET A 189 -6.11 2.83 4.13
CA MET A 189 -5.49 3.66 5.17
C MET A 189 -5.29 2.85 6.45
N VAL A 190 -6.30 2.09 6.89
CA VAL A 190 -6.22 1.23 8.07
C VAL A 190 -5.24 0.08 7.85
N HIS A 191 -5.25 -0.56 6.67
CA HIS A 191 -4.24 -1.53 6.27
C HIS A 191 -2.83 -0.98 6.47
N ASN A 192 -2.56 0.23 6.01
CA ASN A 192 -1.26 0.86 6.19
C ASN A 192 -0.95 1.16 7.68
N GLY A 193 -1.95 1.47 8.48
CA GLY A 193 -1.80 1.62 9.94
C GLY A 193 -1.33 0.32 10.59
N ILE A 194 -1.98 -0.80 10.28
CA ILE A 194 -1.59 -2.15 10.74
C ILE A 194 -0.16 -2.47 10.27
N GLU A 195 0.16 -2.20 9.01
CA GLU A 195 1.48 -2.43 8.43
C GLU A 195 2.58 -1.63 9.17
N TYR A 196 2.29 -0.39 9.60
CA TYR A 196 3.21 0.38 10.44
C TYR A 196 3.43 -0.28 11.80
N GLY A 197 2.36 -0.78 12.41
CA GLY A 197 2.43 -1.56 13.65
C GLY A 197 3.32 -2.78 13.48
N ASP A 198 3.07 -3.59 12.46
CA ASP A 198 3.84 -4.79 12.17
C ASP A 198 5.33 -4.50 11.91
N MET A 199 5.64 -3.48 11.14
CA MET A 199 7.04 -3.09 10.90
C MET A 199 7.74 -2.64 12.19
N GLN A 200 7.05 -1.91 13.06
CA GLN A 200 7.60 -1.49 14.35
C GLN A 200 7.85 -2.70 15.26
N LEU A 201 6.89 -3.61 15.36
CA LEU A 201 7.03 -4.85 16.13
C LEU A 201 8.19 -5.72 15.65
N ILE A 202 8.37 -5.84 14.34
CA ILE A 202 9.51 -6.55 13.74
C ILE A 202 10.82 -5.86 14.08
N ALA A 203 10.88 -4.53 14.01
CA ALA A 203 12.10 -3.77 14.36
C ALA A 203 12.47 -3.91 15.83
N GLU A 204 11.50 -3.83 16.73
CA GLU A 204 11.69 -4.05 18.17
C GLU A 204 12.12 -5.49 18.46
N MET A 205 11.50 -6.47 17.82
CA MET A 205 11.88 -7.88 17.96
C MET A 205 13.31 -8.12 17.47
N TYR A 206 13.70 -7.52 16.34
CA TYR A 206 15.09 -7.56 15.87
C TYR A 206 16.06 -6.99 16.91
N ALA A 207 15.73 -5.83 17.50
CA ALA A 207 16.56 -5.22 18.54
C ALA A 207 16.68 -6.12 19.78
N ILE A 208 15.59 -6.72 20.25
CA ILE A 208 15.58 -7.64 21.40
C ILE A 208 16.44 -8.88 21.11
N LEU A 209 16.26 -9.53 19.97
CA LEU A 209 17.04 -10.71 19.58
C LEU A 209 18.54 -10.42 19.47
N LYS A 210 18.87 -9.25 18.91
CA LYS A 210 20.27 -8.83 18.72
C LYS A 210 20.92 -8.38 20.02
N GLN A 211 20.24 -7.55 20.83
CA GLN A 211 20.84 -6.91 22.01
C GLN A 211 20.66 -7.74 23.27
N ALA A 212 19.48 -8.29 23.52
CA ALA A 212 19.21 -9.07 24.73
C ALA A 212 19.71 -10.52 24.65
N LEU A 213 19.52 -11.18 23.49
CA LEU A 213 19.95 -12.56 23.27
C LEU A 213 21.32 -12.69 22.58
N GLY A 214 21.91 -11.58 22.10
CA GLY A 214 23.23 -11.56 21.48
C GLY A 214 23.31 -12.26 20.12
N LEU A 215 22.17 -12.46 19.42
CA LEU A 215 22.12 -13.21 18.18
C LEU A 215 22.65 -12.39 17.00
N GLY A 216 23.35 -13.06 16.08
CA GLY A 216 23.81 -12.47 14.81
C GLY A 216 22.70 -12.42 13.74
N ASN A 217 22.91 -11.59 12.69
CA ASN A 217 21.90 -11.40 11.63
C ASN A 217 21.51 -12.71 10.93
N ASP A 218 22.45 -13.64 10.70
CA ASP A 218 22.17 -14.96 10.09
C ASP A 218 21.31 -15.84 11.01
N GLU A 219 21.51 -15.77 12.34
CA GLU A 219 20.71 -16.52 13.31
C GLU A 219 19.30 -15.94 13.38
N ILE A 220 19.16 -14.63 13.47
CA ILE A 220 17.87 -13.95 13.49
C ILE A 220 17.11 -14.21 12.17
N SER A 221 17.78 -14.16 11.02
CA SER A 221 17.18 -14.50 9.72
C SER A 221 16.57 -15.91 9.72
N ARG A 222 17.30 -16.92 10.25
CA ARG A 222 16.77 -18.29 10.35
C ARG A 222 15.57 -18.41 11.28
N LEU A 223 15.54 -17.62 12.37
CA LEU A 223 14.37 -17.57 13.26
C LEU A 223 13.14 -17.00 12.54
N PHE A 224 13.29 -15.88 11.84
CA PHE A 224 12.20 -15.32 11.05
C PHE A 224 11.73 -16.25 9.93
N GLU A 225 12.66 -16.95 9.27
CA GLU A 225 12.32 -17.98 8.28
C GLU A 225 11.54 -19.15 8.90
N LEU A 226 11.96 -19.64 10.07
CA LEU A 226 11.24 -20.68 10.81
C LEU A 226 9.84 -20.20 11.24
N TRP A 227 9.73 -19.00 11.78
CA TRP A 227 8.47 -18.42 12.21
C TRP A 227 7.49 -18.21 11.05
N ASN A 228 8.03 -17.94 9.85
CA ASN A 228 7.21 -17.79 8.63
C ASN A 228 6.59 -19.12 8.14
N HIS A 229 7.04 -20.27 8.66
CA HIS A 229 6.40 -21.57 8.38
C HIS A 229 5.28 -21.92 9.38
N GLY A 230 5.01 -21.06 10.37
CA GLY A 230 4.00 -21.23 11.41
C GLY A 230 2.99 -20.08 11.45
N ASP A 231 2.48 -19.81 12.65
CA ASP A 231 1.41 -18.83 12.89
C ASP A 231 1.80 -17.37 12.57
N LEU A 232 3.10 -17.07 12.46
CA LEU A 232 3.62 -15.77 12.06
C LEU A 232 3.78 -15.61 10.54
N ASN A 233 3.31 -16.59 9.74
CA ASN A 233 3.40 -16.54 8.28
C ASN A 233 2.80 -15.21 7.75
N SER A 234 3.67 -14.39 7.16
CA SER A 234 3.27 -13.15 6.51
C SER A 234 4.37 -12.63 5.58
N TYR A 235 3.97 -11.78 4.62
CA TYR A 235 4.91 -11.16 3.69
C TYR A 235 6.04 -10.39 4.41
N LEU A 236 5.72 -9.62 5.46
CA LEU A 236 6.72 -8.85 6.19
C LEU A 236 7.71 -9.75 6.95
N ILE A 237 7.27 -10.86 7.51
CA ILE A 237 8.16 -11.85 8.15
C ILE A 237 9.07 -12.50 7.11
N GLU A 238 8.54 -12.90 5.95
CA GLU A 238 9.30 -13.49 4.84
C GLU A 238 10.41 -12.56 4.35
N ILE A 239 10.06 -11.31 4.02
CA ILE A 239 11.08 -10.36 3.53
C ILE A 239 12.08 -9.97 4.61
N THR A 240 11.69 -9.93 5.88
CA THR A 240 12.61 -9.69 7.01
C THR A 240 13.70 -10.74 7.07
N ALA A 241 13.35 -12.04 6.96
CA ALA A 241 14.33 -13.11 6.89
C ALA A 241 15.31 -12.90 5.73
N SER A 242 14.80 -12.50 4.55
CA SER A 242 15.62 -12.25 3.37
C SER A 242 16.53 -11.03 3.51
N ILE A 243 16.03 -9.94 4.09
CA ILE A 243 16.77 -8.70 4.35
C ILE A 243 17.95 -8.95 5.30
N LEU A 244 17.71 -9.68 6.39
CA LEU A 244 18.71 -9.89 7.43
C LEU A 244 19.90 -10.75 6.98
N ARG A 245 19.73 -11.63 5.99
CA ARG A 245 20.83 -12.45 5.43
C ARG A 245 21.50 -11.81 4.22
N TYR A 246 20.98 -10.71 3.70
CA TYR A 246 21.56 -10.08 2.51
C TYR A 246 22.88 -9.40 2.83
N LYS A 247 23.94 -9.83 2.11
CA LYS A 247 25.29 -9.29 2.20
C LYS A 247 25.69 -8.61 0.90
N GLU A 248 26.38 -7.49 1.02
CA GLU A 248 27.01 -6.82 -0.11
C GLU A 248 28.22 -7.64 -0.62
N LYS A 249 28.79 -7.20 -1.75
CA LYS A 249 30.01 -7.82 -2.30
C LYS A 249 31.20 -7.78 -1.33
N SER A 250 31.21 -6.86 -0.36
CA SER A 250 32.21 -6.75 0.72
C SER A 250 32.07 -7.87 1.77
N GLY A 251 30.98 -8.61 1.79
CA GLY A 251 30.65 -9.61 2.82
C GLY A 251 29.92 -9.04 4.03
N GLU A 252 29.70 -7.71 4.09
CA GLU A 252 28.99 -7.03 5.18
C GLU A 252 27.49 -7.05 4.95
N TYR A 253 26.70 -7.11 6.04
CA TYR A 253 25.25 -7.08 5.96
C TYR A 253 24.75 -5.68 5.55
N LEU A 254 23.91 -5.62 4.53
CA LEU A 254 23.36 -4.35 4.06
C LEU A 254 22.48 -3.69 5.14
N VAL A 255 21.74 -4.48 5.92
CA VAL A 255 20.88 -3.95 6.99
C VAL A 255 21.63 -3.10 8.01
N ASP A 256 22.88 -3.43 8.31
CA ASP A 256 23.72 -2.67 9.26
C ASP A 256 24.21 -1.32 8.70
N LYS A 257 24.04 -1.09 7.39
CA LYS A 257 24.44 0.14 6.68
C LYS A 257 23.26 1.03 6.28
N ILE A 258 22.04 0.52 6.37
CA ILE A 258 20.85 1.29 6.01
C ILE A 258 20.64 2.39 7.05
N ARG A 259 20.35 3.60 6.56
CA ARG A 259 20.06 4.74 7.42
C ARG A 259 18.82 4.44 8.29
N ASP A 260 18.92 4.70 9.57
CA ASP A 260 17.91 4.47 10.61
C ASP A 260 16.79 5.53 10.61
N VAL A 261 16.23 5.80 9.43
CA VAL A 261 15.16 6.79 9.22
C VAL A 261 14.04 6.15 8.41
N ALA A 262 12.86 6.07 9.00
CA ALA A 262 11.65 5.61 8.32
C ALA A 262 10.77 6.80 7.90
N ARG A 263 10.56 6.98 6.59
CA ARG A 263 9.69 8.03 6.04
C ARG A 263 8.24 7.58 6.00
N GLN A 264 7.31 8.54 5.94
CA GLN A 264 5.88 8.29 5.76
C GLN A 264 5.28 9.17 4.66
N LYS A 265 4.17 8.71 4.07
CA LYS A 265 3.42 9.43 3.01
C LYS A 265 2.05 9.93 3.51
N GLY A 266 1.79 9.90 4.83
CA GLY A 266 0.59 10.43 5.46
C GLY A 266 -0.45 9.39 5.89
N THR A 267 -0.56 8.23 5.26
CA THR A 267 -1.61 7.24 5.53
C THR A 267 -1.64 6.73 6.98
N GLY A 268 -0.47 6.47 7.58
CA GLY A 268 -0.39 6.09 8.99
C GLY A 268 -0.86 7.21 9.93
N ARG A 269 -0.49 8.46 9.65
CA ARG A 269 -0.96 9.62 10.40
C ARG A 269 -2.47 9.77 10.31
N TRP A 270 -3.05 9.70 9.10
CA TRP A 270 -4.50 9.78 8.93
C TRP A 270 -5.25 8.69 9.69
N CYS A 271 -4.69 7.47 9.76
CA CYS A 271 -5.26 6.38 10.54
C CYS A 271 -5.39 6.77 12.02
N VAL A 272 -4.34 7.36 12.60
CA VAL A 272 -4.34 7.85 13.99
C VAL A 272 -5.28 9.03 14.18
N GLU A 273 -5.28 10.01 13.28
CA GLU A 273 -6.18 11.16 13.33
C GLU A 273 -7.66 10.74 13.33
N VAL A 274 -8.00 9.76 12.48
CA VAL A 274 -9.37 9.24 12.42
C VAL A 274 -9.70 8.47 13.70
N ALA A 275 -8.81 7.65 14.20
CA ALA A 275 -9.03 6.91 15.45
C ALA A 275 -9.30 7.85 16.62
N LEU A 276 -8.56 8.96 16.72
CA LEU A 276 -8.81 9.99 17.75
C LEU A 276 -10.20 10.62 17.58
N ASN A 277 -10.61 10.93 16.35
CA ASN A 277 -11.91 11.53 16.07
C ASN A 277 -13.08 10.56 16.36
N GLU A 278 -12.87 9.26 16.11
CA GLU A 278 -13.85 8.21 16.36
C GLU A 278 -13.86 7.75 17.86
N GLY A 279 -12.88 8.18 18.64
CA GLY A 279 -12.71 7.71 20.04
C GLY A 279 -12.29 6.24 20.10
N GLU A 280 -11.56 5.76 19.10
CA GLU A 280 -11.08 4.38 19.02
C GLU A 280 -9.62 4.26 19.50
N PRO A 281 -9.30 3.39 20.48
CA PRO A 281 -7.95 3.31 21.03
C PRO A 281 -7.00 2.50 20.13
N LEU A 282 -6.24 3.16 19.29
CA LEU A 282 -5.19 2.58 18.44
C LEU A 282 -3.79 2.75 19.05
N THR A 283 -3.58 2.31 20.27
CA THR A 283 -2.34 2.57 21.01
C THR A 283 -1.09 2.04 20.32
N LEU A 284 -1.11 0.80 19.84
CA LEU A 284 0.03 0.17 19.16
C LEU A 284 0.33 0.85 17.81
N ILE A 285 -0.70 1.05 17.00
CA ILE A 285 -0.53 1.72 15.68
C ILE A 285 -0.07 3.17 15.86
N THR A 286 -0.58 3.87 16.88
CA THR A 286 -0.18 5.24 17.21
C THR A 286 1.30 5.29 17.59
N GLU A 287 1.75 4.39 18.45
CA GLU A 287 3.17 4.30 18.83
C GLU A 287 4.07 4.05 17.63
N ALA A 288 3.70 3.15 16.73
CA ALA A 288 4.44 2.89 15.49
C ALA A 288 4.56 4.14 14.61
N VAL A 289 3.53 4.98 14.54
CA VAL A 289 3.57 6.26 13.81
C VAL A 289 4.52 7.24 14.50
N TYR A 290 4.48 7.35 15.83
CA TYR A 290 5.39 8.23 16.58
C TYR A 290 6.84 7.75 16.53
N ALA A 291 7.10 6.46 16.66
CA ALA A 291 8.43 5.88 16.52
C ALA A 291 9.03 6.23 15.14
N ARG A 292 8.22 6.17 14.09
CA ARG A 292 8.62 6.57 12.74
C ARG A 292 8.92 8.07 12.63
N MET A 293 8.12 8.93 13.26
CA MET A 293 8.37 10.38 13.34
C MET A 293 9.67 10.66 14.10
N LEU A 294 9.89 9.99 15.24
CA LEU A 294 11.12 10.11 16.02
C LEU A 294 12.36 9.66 15.23
N SER A 295 12.23 8.58 14.44
CA SER A 295 13.33 8.12 13.57
C SER A 295 13.77 9.19 12.57
N ALA A 296 12.86 10.06 12.13
CA ALA A 296 13.15 11.14 11.19
C ALA A 296 13.86 12.36 11.80
N LEU A 297 14.22 12.33 13.08
CA LEU A 297 14.91 13.38 13.83
C LEU A 297 16.32 12.92 14.25
N PRO A 298 17.23 12.59 13.32
CA PRO A 298 18.52 11.97 13.63
C PRO A 298 19.45 12.90 14.43
N GLU A 299 19.36 14.23 14.25
CA GLU A 299 20.18 15.21 15.00
C GLU A 299 19.79 15.20 16.47
N ILE A 300 18.48 15.29 16.77
CA ILE A 300 17.96 15.30 18.14
C ILE A 300 18.27 13.96 18.84
N ARG A 301 18.11 12.82 18.13
CA ARG A 301 18.45 11.51 18.69
C ARG A 301 19.93 11.38 19.04
N ARG A 302 20.84 11.90 18.19
CA ARG A 302 22.28 11.91 18.47
C ARG A 302 22.64 12.82 19.64
N GLU A 303 22.05 14.01 19.70
CA GLU A 303 22.26 14.93 20.83
C GLU A 303 21.77 14.30 22.14
N ALA A 304 20.56 13.74 22.17
CA ALA A 304 20.04 13.04 23.33
C ALA A 304 20.95 11.88 23.76
N ALA A 305 21.36 11.02 22.81
CA ALA A 305 22.26 9.91 23.10
C ALA A 305 23.59 10.36 23.73
N SER A 306 24.14 11.51 23.33
CA SER A 306 25.37 12.05 23.93
C SER A 306 25.24 12.51 25.38
N CYS A 307 23.99 12.72 25.84
CA CYS A 307 23.70 13.11 27.23
C CYS A 307 23.59 11.92 28.20
N TYR A 308 23.51 10.69 27.68
CA TYR A 308 23.39 9.49 28.47
C TYR A 308 24.65 8.62 28.32
N PRO A 309 25.17 8.04 29.41
CA PRO A 309 26.31 7.13 29.32
C PRO A 309 25.93 5.85 28.57
N ASP A 310 26.89 5.27 27.87
CA ASP A 310 26.71 4.00 27.11
C ASP A 310 26.38 2.79 27.99
N ASP A 311 26.47 2.92 29.30
CA ASP A 311 26.31 1.87 30.31
C ASP A 311 24.86 1.55 30.71
N ILE A 312 23.86 2.11 30.03
CA ILE A 312 22.42 1.78 30.31
C ILE A 312 22.08 0.38 29.79
N THR A 313 22.90 -0.24 28.98
CA THR A 313 22.77 -1.66 28.67
C THR A 313 23.24 -2.51 29.86
N GLU A 314 22.51 -2.54 30.95
CA GLU A 314 22.55 -3.70 31.84
C GLU A 314 22.36 -4.93 30.97
N LYS A 315 23.42 -5.74 30.90
CA LYS A 315 23.40 -7.00 30.14
C LYS A 315 22.21 -7.79 30.66
N TRP A 316 21.26 -8.06 29.80
CA TRP A 316 20.07 -8.88 30.09
C TRP A 316 20.46 -10.35 30.37
N HIS A 317 21.57 -10.52 31.13
CA HIS A 317 22.09 -11.83 31.47
C HIS A 317 21.16 -12.46 32.51
N ASP A 318 20.61 -13.59 32.14
CA ASP A 318 19.92 -14.54 33.05
C ASP A 318 18.48 -14.15 33.43
N THR A 319 17.72 -13.50 32.55
CA THR A 319 16.31 -13.21 32.76
C THR A 319 15.38 -14.40 32.53
N GLY A 320 15.88 -15.53 32.01
CA GLY A 320 15.07 -16.66 31.56
C GLY A 320 14.30 -16.35 30.26
N PHE A 321 14.55 -15.19 29.62
CA PHE A 321 13.93 -14.83 28.34
C PHE A 321 14.47 -15.71 27.20
N SER A 322 13.56 -16.31 26.44
CA SER A 322 13.90 -17.27 25.37
C SER A 322 13.40 -16.84 24.01
N VAL A 323 13.93 -17.46 22.96
CA VAL A 323 13.48 -17.27 21.59
C VAL A 323 11.99 -17.62 21.42
N ASP A 324 11.48 -18.61 22.14
CA ASP A 324 10.05 -18.97 22.12
C ASP A 324 9.19 -17.88 22.75
N MET A 325 9.63 -17.29 23.86
CA MET A 325 8.94 -16.13 24.45
C MET A 325 8.93 -14.93 23.50
N ALA A 326 10.03 -14.70 22.76
CA ALA A 326 10.11 -13.65 21.75
C ALA A 326 9.10 -13.88 20.63
N ARG A 327 9.02 -15.12 20.09
CA ARG A 327 8.03 -15.51 19.08
C ARG A 327 6.60 -15.26 19.57
N ASP A 328 6.27 -15.73 20.75
CA ASP A 328 4.92 -15.63 21.30
C ASP A 328 4.53 -14.16 21.58
N ALA A 329 5.48 -13.35 22.05
CA ALA A 329 5.28 -11.92 22.21
C ALA A 329 5.01 -11.22 20.87
N LEU A 330 5.78 -11.53 19.82
CA LEU A 330 5.56 -10.98 18.49
C LEU A 330 4.18 -11.38 17.94
N TYR A 331 3.80 -12.66 18.10
CA TYR A 331 2.51 -13.18 17.65
C TYR A 331 1.33 -12.44 18.31
N VAL A 332 1.33 -12.34 19.64
CA VAL A 332 0.26 -11.64 20.38
C VAL A 332 0.22 -10.16 20.01
N SER A 333 1.38 -9.51 19.87
CA SER A 333 1.44 -8.10 19.50
C SER A 333 0.90 -7.84 18.09
N LYS A 334 1.19 -8.73 17.12
CA LYS A 334 0.58 -8.66 15.78
C LYS A 334 -0.94 -8.83 15.85
N MET A 335 -1.46 -9.78 16.63
CA MET A 335 -2.90 -9.94 16.84
C MET A 335 -3.55 -8.65 17.40
N ILE A 336 -2.88 -7.97 18.33
CA ILE A 336 -3.36 -6.68 18.87
C ILE A 336 -3.38 -5.61 17.79
N SER A 337 -2.33 -5.52 16.95
CA SER A 337 -2.29 -4.57 15.82
C SER A 337 -3.48 -4.75 14.89
N TYR A 338 -3.75 -6.00 14.48
CA TYR A 338 -4.91 -6.34 13.65
C TYR A 338 -6.24 -6.03 14.35
N ALA A 339 -6.39 -6.42 15.63
CA ALA A 339 -7.61 -6.15 16.39
C ALA A 339 -7.92 -4.65 16.48
N GLN A 340 -6.91 -3.80 16.72
CA GLN A 340 -7.06 -2.36 16.71
C GLN A 340 -7.53 -1.83 15.34
N GLY A 341 -6.90 -2.29 14.25
CA GLY A 341 -7.29 -1.90 12.91
C GLY A 341 -8.72 -2.33 12.56
N PHE A 342 -9.10 -3.58 12.85
CA PHE A 342 -10.47 -4.07 12.60
C PHE A 342 -11.51 -3.36 13.46
N SER A 343 -11.19 -3.00 14.71
CA SER A 343 -12.07 -2.21 15.57
C SER A 343 -12.34 -0.84 14.95
N LEU A 344 -11.32 -0.16 14.44
CA LEU A 344 -11.49 1.10 13.71
C LEU A 344 -12.35 0.93 12.45
N LEU A 345 -12.14 -0.14 11.66
CA LEU A 345 -12.96 -0.43 10.49
C LEU A 345 -14.44 -0.62 10.86
N GLN A 346 -14.73 -1.36 11.93
CA GLN A 346 -16.09 -1.58 12.42
C GLN A 346 -16.74 -0.27 12.87
N ARG A 347 -16.01 0.54 13.62
CA ARG A 347 -16.47 1.85 14.09
C ARG A 347 -16.83 2.77 12.94
N ALA A 348 -15.90 2.94 11.99
CA ALA A 348 -16.09 3.76 10.81
C ALA A 348 -17.22 3.23 9.91
N SER A 349 -17.34 1.90 9.74
CA SER A 349 -18.43 1.28 9.00
C SER A 349 -19.80 1.70 9.52
N SER A 350 -19.95 1.74 10.84
CA SER A 350 -21.17 2.19 11.50
C SER A 350 -21.39 3.70 11.37
N HIS A 351 -20.32 4.49 11.58
CA HIS A 351 -20.38 5.95 11.53
C HIS A 351 -20.74 6.47 10.12
N TYR A 352 -20.06 5.95 9.10
CA TYR A 352 -20.24 6.41 7.70
C TYR A 352 -21.34 5.64 6.95
N GLY A 353 -21.96 4.63 7.55
CA GLY A 353 -23.00 3.81 6.92
C GLY A 353 -22.49 2.96 5.76
N TRP A 354 -21.24 2.51 5.79
CA TRP A 354 -20.65 1.74 4.70
C TRP A 354 -21.05 0.26 4.68
N HIS A 355 -21.51 -0.29 5.81
CA HIS A 355 -21.90 -1.70 5.95
C HIS A 355 -20.79 -2.67 5.50
N LEU A 356 -19.54 -2.41 5.95
CA LEU A 356 -18.38 -3.23 5.61
C LEU A 356 -18.57 -4.66 6.09
N ASP A 357 -18.37 -5.63 5.21
CA ASP A 357 -18.25 -7.03 5.59
C ASP A 357 -16.79 -7.32 5.96
N LEU A 358 -16.48 -7.23 7.25
CA LEU A 358 -15.11 -7.40 7.75
C LEU A 358 -14.57 -8.82 7.53
N SER A 359 -15.45 -9.83 7.38
CA SER A 359 -15.05 -11.21 7.09
C SER A 359 -14.47 -11.39 5.68
N LEU A 360 -14.74 -10.42 4.80
CA LEU A 360 -14.29 -10.42 3.41
C LEU A 360 -13.11 -9.48 3.14
N ILE A 361 -12.64 -8.77 4.17
CA ILE A 361 -11.47 -7.88 4.05
C ILE A 361 -10.21 -8.72 4.23
N HIS A 362 -9.53 -8.98 3.12
CA HIS A 362 -8.27 -9.68 3.10
C HIS A 362 -7.12 -8.67 3.20
N LEU A 363 -6.51 -8.56 4.37
CA LEU A 363 -5.29 -7.77 4.59
C LEU A 363 -4.06 -8.56 4.10
N TYR A 364 -4.11 -8.99 2.85
CA TYR A 364 -3.04 -9.76 2.23
C TYR A 364 -1.78 -8.90 2.08
N ARG A 365 -0.62 -9.47 2.40
CA ARG A 365 0.70 -8.83 2.38
C ARG A 365 0.92 -7.77 3.47
N VAL A 366 0.27 -7.91 4.63
CA VAL A 366 0.69 -7.24 5.88
C VAL A 366 1.64 -8.14 6.65
#